data_6f1154379bb2151718eb07f062a354df
#
_entry.id   6f1154379bb2151718eb07f062a354df
#
_cell.length_a   1.000
_cell.length_b   1.000
_cell.length_c   1.000
_cell.angle_alpha   90.00
_cell.angle_beta   90.00
_cell.angle_gamma   90.00
#
_symmetry.space_group_name_H-M   'P 1'
#
loop_
_entity.id
_entity.type
_entity.pdbx_description
1 polymer ?
#
loop_
_entity_poly.entity_id
_entity_poly.type
_entity_poly.pdbx_seq_one_letter_code
_entity_poly.pdbx_strand_id
1 'polypeptide(L)'
;ILETIDEEIFSINQFFVDLRTMLIDAATESFVLHYEKIMNGNYQQDLLTDSSAHELYTHLRKVSEDKIYDHKSILRLEISGYSTLTYLLDSFVPPLVAYDTKRRLYYVDLKKIGIISESQKRSYHYFAEGKSEVEKLYLRLLLATDFISGMTDSYAHQLYRDMVGI
;
A
#
# COMPACT_ATOMS: atom_id res chain seq x y z
N ILE A 1 -20.46 37.11 -2.37
CA ILE A 1 -20.01 36.18 -1.28
C ILE A 1 -19.71 34.79 -1.87
N LEU A 2 -20.57 34.18 -2.73
CA LEU A 2 -20.33 32.88 -3.34
C LEU A 2 -19.12 32.93 -4.30
N GLU A 3 -19.09 33.93 -5.20
CA GLU A 3 -17.97 34.14 -6.12
C GLU A 3 -16.62 34.32 -5.40
N THR A 4 -16.62 35.05 -4.29
CA THR A 4 -15.38 35.26 -3.48
C THR A 4 -14.89 33.96 -2.84
N ILE A 5 -15.80 33.09 -2.39
CA ILE A 5 -15.46 31.78 -1.83
C ILE A 5 -14.88 30.86 -2.91
N ASP A 6 -15.45 30.88 -4.12
CA ASP A 6 -14.96 30.08 -5.24
C ASP A 6 -13.55 30.52 -5.68
N GLU A 7 -13.26 31.82 -5.69
CA GLU A 7 -11.94 32.37 -5.98
C GLU A 7 -10.90 31.97 -4.90
N GLU A 8 -11.28 32.02 -3.62
CA GLU A 8 -10.40 31.58 -2.52
C GLU A 8 -10.10 30.07 -2.60
N ILE A 9 -11.11 29.24 -2.86
CA ILE A 9 -10.95 27.78 -3.03
C ILE A 9 -10.06 27.50 -4.24
N PHE A 10 -10.24 28.21 -5.35
CA PHE A 10 -9.39 28.07 -6.53
C PHE A 10 -7.94 28.43 -6.22
N SER A 11 -7.69 29.53 -5.53
CA SER A 11 -6.34 29.97 -5.15
C SER A 11 -5.64 28.97 -4.23
N ILE A 12 -6.38 28.40 -3.27
CA ILE A 12 -5.86 27.34 -2.37
C ILE A 12 -5.51 26.08 -3.18
N ASN A 13 -6.38 25.65 -4.08
CA ASN A 13 -6.12 24.48 -4.91
C ASN A 13 -4.90 24.69 -5.82
N GLN A 14 -4.77 25.89 -6.43
CA GLN A 14 -3.61 26.23 -7.26
C GLN A 14 -2.32 26.22 -6.45
N PHE A 15 -2.33 26.78 -5.24
CA PHE A 15 -1.19 26.71 -4.34
C PHE A 15 -0.73 25.26 -4.06
N PHE A 16 -1.66 24.33 -3.82
CA PHE A 16 -1.32 22.92 -3.62
C PHE A 16 -0.78 22.25 -4.88
N VAL A 17 -1.28 22.63 -6.05
CA VAL A 17 -0.74 22.15 -7.34
C VAL A 17 0.71 22.61 -7.53
N ASP A 18 0.98 23.90 -7.32
CA ASP A 18 2.31 24.48 -7.48
C ASP A 18 3.30 23.91 -6.47
N LEU A 19 2.88 23.78 -5.21
CA LEU A 19 3.67 23.17 -4.16
C LEU A 19 4.05 21.71 -4.49
N ARG A 20 3.09 20.92 -4.97
CA ARG A 20 3.33 19.54 -5.37
C ARG A 20 4.30 19.47 -6.55
N THR A 21 4.13 20.31 -7.55
CA THR A 21 5.02 20.39 -8.72
C THR A 21 6.45 20.70 -8.28
N MET A 22 6.64 21.69 -7.43
CA MET A 22 7.97 22.04 -6.91
C MET A 22 8.62 20.90 -6.14
N LEU A 23 7.88 20.17 -5.32
CA LEU A 23 8.40 19.01 -4.59
C LEU A 23 8.75 17.85 -5.51
N ILE A 24 7.95 17.60 -6.55
CA ILE A 24 8.24 16.57 -7.56
C ILE A 24 9.50 16.92 -8.36
N ASP A 25 9.64 18.17 -8.78
CA ASP A 25 10.82 18.63 -9.52
C ASP A 25 12.09 18.48 -8.66
N ALA A 26 12.05 18.91 -7.40
CA ALA A 26 13.16 18.77 -6.46
C ALA A 26 13.53 17.28 -6.20
N ALA A 27 12.53 16.40 -6.05
CA ALA A 27 12.76 14.97 -5.90
C ALA A 27 13.36 14.35 -7.17
N THR A 28 12.92 14.80 -8.34
CA THR A 28 13.43 14.34 -9.65
C THR A 28 14.89 14.75 -9.84
N GLU A 29 15.23 15.99 -9.53
CA GLU A 29 16.62 16.47 -9.58
C GLU A 29 17.51 15.67 -8.61
N SER A 30 17.06 15.45 -7.38
CA SER A 30 17.77 14.64 -6.39
C SER A 30 17.94 13.19 -6.86
N PHE A 31 16.92 12.59 -7.47
CA PHE A 31 17.01 11.24 -8.04
C PHE A 31 18.09 11.16 -9.14
N VAL A 32 18.08 12.12 -10.07
CA VAL A 32 19.09 12.16 -11.15
C VAL A 32 20.49 12.33 -10.59
N LEU A 33 20.66 13.22 -9.60
CA LEU A 33 21.95 13.46 -8.95
C LEU A 33 22.49 12.21 -8.23
N HIS A 34 21.62 11.43 -7.63
CA HIS A 34 22.00 10.24 -6.86
C HIS A 34 21.79 8.92 -7.59
N TYR A 35 21.47 8.96 -8.90
CA TYR A 35 21.10 7.79 -9.71
C TYR A 35 22.05 6.60 -9.52
N GLU A 36 23.36 6.80 -9.66
CA GLU A 36 24.36 5.73 -9.51
C GLU A 36 24.36 5.10 -8.10
N LYS A 37 24.17 5.92 -7.05
CA LYS A 37 24.10 5.41 -5.68
C LYS A 37 22.83 4.60 -5.46
N ILE A 38 21.70 5.05 -6.05
CA ILE A 38 20.39 4.37 -5.97
C ILE A 38 20.49 3.01 -6.68
N MET A 39 20.99 2.99 -7.91
CA MET A 39 21.11 1.76 -8.71
C MET A 39 22.06 0.73 -8.08
N ASN A 40 23.07 1.19 -7.35
CA ASN A 40 23.99 0.32 -6.61
C ASN A 40 23.52 -0.06 -5.20
N GLY A 41 22.31 0.37 -4.78
CA GLY A 41 21.77 0.09 -3.44
C GLY A 41 22.47 0.83 -2.28
N ASN A 42 23.25 1.87 -2.59
CA ASN A 42 24.05 2.63 -1.62
C ASN A 42 23.43 3.97 -1.22
N TYR A 43 22.19 4.22 -1.63
CA TYR A 43 21.43 5.41 -1.26
C TYR A 43 20.40 5.05 -0.19
N GLN A 44 20.51 5.68 0.99
CA GLN A 44 19.70 5.38 2.16
C GLN A 44 18.83 6.57 2.61
N GLN A 45 18.93 7.71 1.93
CA GLN A 45 18.23 8.94 2.29
C GLN A 45 16.89 9.05 1.53
N ASP A 46 16.02 9.90 2.05
CA ASP A 46 14.83 10.38 1.34
C ASP A 46 15.24 11.41 0.28
N LEU A 47 14.71 11.30 -0.93
CA LEU A 47 15.05 12.19 -2.05
C LEU A 47 14.79 13.67 -1.73
N LEU A 48 13.73 13.98 -1.00
CA LEU A 48 13.40 15.36 -0.62
C LEU A 48 14.30 15.88 0.49
N THR A 49 14.80 15.00 1.35
CA THR A 49 15.78 15.36 2.38
C THR A 49 17.11 15.82 1.77
N ASP A 50 17.53 15.19 0.66
CA ASP A 50 18.76 15.54 -0.07
C ASP A 50 18.48 16.46 -1.28
N SER A 51 17.43 17.28 -1.23
CA SER A 51 17.05 18.15 -2.35
C SER A 51 17.12 19.64 -2.01
N SER A 52 16.96 20.48 -3.02
CA SER A 52 16.79 21.94 -2.90
C SER A 52 15.57 22.34 -2.07
N ALA A 53 14.58 21.43 -1.93
CA ALA A 53 13.36 21.63 -1.15
C ALA A 53 13.43 21.14 0.29
N HIS A 54 14.61 20.77 0.80
CA HIS A 54 14.80 20.18 2.15
C HIS A 54 14.09 20.96 3.26
N GLU A 55 14.32 22.27 3.34
CA GLU A 55 13.76 23.11 4.43
C GLU A 55 12.23 23.15 4.35
N LEU A 56 11.68 23.35 3.16
CA LEU A 56 10.24 23.33 2.94
C LEU A 56 9.63 21.97 3.27
N TYR A 57 10.24 20.90 2.79
CA TYR A 57 9.80 19.53 3.06
C TYR A 57 9.78 19.24 4.55
N THR A 58 10.86 19.59 5.26
CA THR A 58 10.97 19.41 6.71
C THR A 58 9.91 20.19 7.46
N HIS A 59 9.63 21.44 7.04
CA HIS A 59 8.57 22.24 7.64
C HIS A 59 7.17 21.65 7.40
N LEU A 60 6.88 21.26 6.16
CA LEU A 60 5.60 20.63 5.82
C LEU A 60 5.38 19.31 6.58
N ARG A 61 6.42 18.49 6.68
CA ARG A 61 6.39 17.24 7.43
C ARG A 61 6.06 17.49 8.90
N LYS A 62 6.74 18.45 9.53
CA LYS A 62 6.49 18.84 10.92
C LYS A 62 5.05 19.33 11.14
N VAL A 63 4.55 20.19 10.25
CA VAL A 63 3.15 20.66 10.32
C VAL A 63 2.17 19.49 10.17
N SER A 64 2.46 18.55 9.28
CA SER A 64 1.62 17.36 9.09
C SER A 64 1.61 16.46 10.32
N GLU A 65 2.78 16.22 10.92
CA GLU A 65 2.91 15.44 12.15
C GLU A 65 2.15 16.11 13.30
N ASP A 66 2.35 17.43 13.52
CA ASP A 66 1.77 18.16 14.65
C ASP A 66 0.26 18.44 14.51
N LYS A 67 -0.28 18.54 13.30
CA LYS A 67 -1.63 19.07 13.06
C LYS A 67 -2.59 18.12 12.34
N ILE A 68 -2.06 17.19 11.53
CA ILE A 68 -2.87 16.35 10.66
C ILE A 68 -2.91 14.92 11.18
N TYR A 69 -1.76 14.30 11.39
CA TYR A 69 -1.70 12.87 11.71
C TYR A 69 -2.31 12.52 13.07
N ASP A 70 -2.22 13.41 14.06
CA ASP A 70 -2.86 13.22 15.36
C ASP A 70 -4.34 13.59 15.39
N HIS A 71 -4.93 14.01 14.27
CA HIS A 71 -6.35 14.30 14.24
C HIS A 71 -7.19 13.04 14.38
N LYS A 72 -8.20 13.07 15.27
CA LYS A 72 -9.02 11.90 15.63
C LYS A 72 -9.63 11.15 14.45
N SER A 73 -9.97 11.85 13.36
CA SER A 73 -10.50 11.21 12.15
C SER A 73 -9.43 10.38 11.43
N ILE A 74 -8.19 10.86 11.37
CA ILE A 74 -7.05 10.14 10.77
C ILE A 74 -6.68 8.94 11.61
N LEU A 75 -6.53 9.10 12.93
CA LEU A 75 -6.25 7.99 13.85
C LEU A 75 -7.28 6.85 13.73
N ARG A 76 -8.57 7.19 13.59
CA ARG A 76 -9.61 6.18 13.38
C ARG A 76 -9.44 5.42 12.05
N LEU A 77 -9.08 6.12 10.97
CA LEU A 77 -8.83 5.49 9.67
C LEU A 77 -7.61 4.58 9.73
N GLU A 78 -6.52 5.01 10.35
CA GLU A 78 -5.32 4.21 10.53
C GLU A 78 -5.57 2.94 11.34
N ILE A 79 -6.26 3.06 12.49
CA ILE A 79 -6.63 1.91 13.33
C ILE A 79 -7.54 0.95 12.55
N SER A 80 -8.51 1.48 11.81
CA SER A 80 -9.41 0.67 10.98
C SER A 80 -8.66 -0.04 9.86
N GLY A 81 -7.78 0.67 9.15
CA GLY A 81 -6.93 0.10 8.10
C GLY A 81 -6.00 -0.99 8.62
N TYR A 82 -5.31 -0.74 9.74
CA TYR A 82 -4.46 -1.72 10.41
C TYR A 82 -5.25 -2.98 10.78
N SER A 83 -6.41 -2.82 11.41
CA SER A 83 -7.25 -3.95 11.83
C SER A 83 -7.73 -4.76 10.64
N THR A 84 -8.16 -4.09 9.57
CA THR A 84 -8.63 -4.73 8.33
C THR A 84 -7.51 -5.53 7.66
N LEU A 85 -6.34 -4.91 7.45
CA LEU A 85 -5.21 -5.58 6.79
C LEU A 85 -4.65 -6.73 7.61
N THR A 86 -4.50 -6.57 8.92
CA THR A 86 -4.03 -7.64 9.81
C THR A 86 -5.00 -8.82 9.76
N TYR A 87 -6.30 -8.58 9.87
CA TYR A 87 -7.29 -9.64 9.79
C TYR A 87 -7.27 -10.39 8.45
N LEU A 88 -7.16 -9.66 7.33
CA LEU A 88 -7.08 -10.26 6.00
C LEU A 88 -5.81 -11.10 5.85
N LEU A 89 -4.66 -10.60 6.28
CA LEU A 89 -3.40 -11.35 6.26
C LEU A 89 -3.50 -12.63 7.11
N ASP A 90 -3.99 -12.53 8.34
CA ASP A 90 -4.16 -13.68 9.24
C ASP A 90 -5.18 -14.70 8.70
N SER A 91 -6.16 -14.22 7.92
CA SER A 91 -7.18 -15.08 7.32
C SER A 91 -6.71 -15.80 6.06
N PHE A 92 -5.90 -15.17 5.21
CA PHE A 92 -5.55 -15.71 3.88
C PHE A 92 -4.14 -16.32 3.82
N VAL A 93 -3.17 -15.84 4.59
CA VAL A 93 -1.79 -16.35 4.55
C VAL A 93 -1.71 -17.82 4.97
N PRO A 94 -2.28 -18.26 6.11
CA PRO A 94 -2.16 -19.65 6.55
C PRO A 94 -2.74 -20.66 5.55
N PRO A 95 -3.97 -20.50 4.99
CA PRO A 95 -4.49 -21.41 3.99
C PRO A 95 -3.70 -21.39 2.68
N LEU A 96 -3.17 -20.23 2.27
CA LEU A 96 -2.36 -20.13 1.05
C LEU A 96 -0.97 -20.76 1.22
N VAL A 97 -0.36 -20.69 2.40
CA VAL A 97 0.88 -21.44 2.69
C VAL A 97 0.67 -22.95 2.54
N ALA A 98 -0.52 -23.45 2.87
CA ALA A 98 -0.88 -24.85 2.71
C ALA A 98 -1.42 -25.22 1.31
N TYR A 99 -1.78 -24.22 0.50
CA TYR A 99 -2.32 -24.39 -0.85
C TYR A 99 -1.33 -25.14 -1.75
N ASP A 100 -1.84 -26.05 -2.59
CA ASP A 100 -1.02 -26.86 -3.51
C ASP A 100 0.11 -27.64 -2.78
N THR A 101 -0.17 -28.08 -1.55
CA THR A 101 0.72 -28.95 -0.78
C THR A 101 0.00 -30.22 -0.32
N LYS A 102 0.74 -31.16 0.30
CA LYS A 102 0.15 -32.34 0.93
C LYS A 102 -0.56 -32.07 2.27
N ARG A 103 -0.53 -30.80 2.77
CA ARG A 103 -1.20 -30.44 4.01
C ARG A 103 -2.71 -30.45 3.82
N ARG A 104 -3.41 -30.97 4.84
CA ARG A 104 -4.88 -30.96 4.84
C ARG A 104 -5.37 -29.53 5.09
N LEU A 105 -6.21 -29.03 4.18
CA LEU A 105 -6.96 -27.79 4.36
C LEU A 105 -8.30 -28.11 5.03
N TYR A 106 -8.70 -27.24 5.96
CA TYR A 106 -10.05 -27.32 6.53
C TYR A 106 -11.08 -26.74 5.56
N TYR A 107 -12.34 -27.08 5.78
CA TYR A 107 -13.43 -26.60 4.91
C TYR A 107 -13.47 -25.08 4.78
N VAL A 108 -13.22 -24.37 5.89
CA VAL A 108 -13.18 -22.90 5.90
C VAL A 108 -12.00 -22.34 5.08
N ASP A 109 -10.86 -23.02 5.08
CA ASP A 109 -9.68 -22.61 4.30
C ASP A 109 -9.95 -22.71 2.79
N LEU A 110 -10.64 -23.80 2.39
CA LEU A 110 -11.07 -23.96 0.99
C LEU A 110 -12.04 -22.84 0.55
N LYS A 111 -12.93 -22.40 1.45
CA LYS A 111 -13.80 -21.26 1.20
C LYS A 111 -13.03 -19.95 1.03
N LYS A 112 -12.05 -19.69 1.89
CA LYS A 112 -11.17 -18.52 1.78
C LYS A 112 -10.39 -18.53 0.46
N ILE A 113 -9.77 -19.64 0.10
CA ILE A 113 -9.07 -19.80 -1.20
C ILE A 113 -10.04 -19.60 -2.38
N GLY A 114 -11.31 -20.01 -2.22
CA GLY A 114 -12.36 -19.82 -3.22
C GLY A 114 -12.72 -18.35 -3.50
N ILE A 115 -12.41 -17.42 -2.56
CA ILE A 115 -12.63 -15.98 -2.78
C ILE A 115 -11.58 -15.40 -3.74
N ILE A 116 -10.38 -16.00 -3.80
CA ILE A 116 -9.31 -15.55 -4.69
C ILE A 116 -9.69 -15.85 -6.15
N SER A 117 -9.44 -14.90 -7.04
CA SER A 117 -9.82 -15.04 -8.44
C SER A 117 -9.14 -16.23 -9.13
N GLU A 118 -9.85 -16.86 -10.06
CA GLU A 118 -9.28 -17.95 -10.86
C GLU A 118 -8.08 -17.49 -11.70
N SER A 119 -8.04 -16.23 -12.10
CA SER A 119 -6.90 -15.65 -12.83
C SER A 119 -5.63 -15.66 -11.98
N GLN A 120 -5.72 -15.20 -10.74
CA GLN A 120 -4.57 -15.18 -9.81
C GLN A 120 -4.08 -16.60 -9.49
N LYS A 121 -4.99 -17.55 -9.26
CA LYS A 121 -4.65 -18.97 -9.05
C LYS A 121 -3.97 -19.59 -10.27
N ARG A 122 -4.45 -19.29 -11.48
CA ARG A 122 -3.80 -19.76 -12.73
C ARG A 122 -2.39 -19.17 -12.89
N SER A 123 -2.21 -17.89 -12.58
CA SER A 123 -0.88 -17.26 -12.58
C SER A 123 0.07 -17.97 -11.62
N TYR A 124 -0.38 -18.27 -10.39
CA TYR A 124 0.41 -19.05 -9.46
C TYR A 124 0.82 -20.39 -10.06
N HIS A 125 -0.11 -21.20 -10.59
CA HIS A 125 0.19 -22.52 -11.14
C HIS A 125 1.16 -22.44 -12.32
N TYR A 126 1.00 -21.44 -13.20
CA TYR A 126 1.90 -21.22 -14.32
C TYR A 126 3.35 -20.98 -13.87
N PHE A 127 3.56 -20.11 -12.89
CA PHE A 127 4.91 -19.80 -12.38
C PHE A 127 5.46 -20.88 -11.44
N ALA A 128 4.62 -21.68 -10.82
CA ALA A 128 5.01 -22.76 -9.91
C ALA A 128 5.45 -24.04 -10.63
N GLU A 129 5.19 -24.17 -11.92
CA GLU A 129 5.58 -25.35 -12.70
C GLU A 129 7.10 -25.53 -12.70
N GLY A 130 7.56 -26.74 -12.36
CA GLY A 130 8.98 -27.08 -12.30
C GLY A 130 9.76 -26.45 -11.14
N LYS A 131 9.11 -25.71 -10.24
CA LYS A 131 9.74 -25.03 -9.12
C LYS A 131 9.91 -25.91 -7.88
N SER A 132 10.94 -25.63 -7.09
CA SER A 132 11.16 -26.23 -5.79
C SER A 132 10.07 -25.80 -4.78
N GLU A 133 9.92 -26.56 -3.69
CA GLU A 133 8.93 -26.23 -2.64
C GLU A 133 9.19 -24.87 -1.98
N VAL A 134 10.45 -24.43 -1.89
CA VAL A 134 10.80 -23.10 -1.37
C VAL A 134 10.34 -22.00 -2.32
N GLU A 135 10.57 -22.14 -3.62
CA GLU A 135 10.10 -21.21 -4.62
C GLU A 135 8.56 -21.19 -4.69
N LYS A 136 7.90 -22.35 -4.59
CA LYS A 136 6.45 -22.44 -4.51
C LYS A 136 5.90 -21.78 -3.26
N LEU A 137 6.58 -21.90 -2.12
CA LEU A 137 6.19 -21.17 -0.90
C LEU A 137 6.23 -19.65 -1.11
N TYR A 138 7.31 -19.16 -1.72
CA TYR A 138 7.40 -17.74 -2.09
C TYR A 138 6.24 -17.30 -2.98
N LEU A 139 5.93 -18.07 -4.02
CA LEU A 139 4.82 -17.75 -4.94
C LEU A 139 3.46 -17.80 -4.24
N ARG A 140 3.26 -18.69 -3.25
CA ARG A 140 2.03 -18.72 -2.43
C ARG A 140 1.91 -17.49 -1.53
N LEU A 141 3.01 -17.02 -0.95
CA LEU A 141 3.03 -15.77 -0.18
C LEU A 141 2.79 -14.56 -1.09
N LEU A 142 3.37 -14.57 -2.29
CA LEU A 142 3.13 -13.54 -3.29
C LEU A 142 1.65 -13.52 -3.72
N LEU A 143 1.03 -14.69 -3.91
CA LEU A 143 -0.41 -14.78 -4.20
C LEU A 143 -1.26 -14.15 -3.10
N ALA A 144 -0.89 -14.33 -1.82
CA ALA A 144 -1.59 -13.70 -0.70
C ALA A 144 -1.44 -12.17 -0.71
N THR A 145 -0.21 -11.69 -0.89
CA THR A 145 0.07 -10.24 -0.93
C THR A 145 -0.57 -9.57 -2.14
N ASP A 146 -0.49 -10.17 -3.32
CA ASP A 146 -1.11 -9.65 -4.54
C ASP A 146 -2.64 -9.60 -4.45
N PHE A 147 -3.24 -10.62 -3.82
CA PHE A 147 -4.68 -10.62 -3.58
C PHE A 147 -5.10 -9.46 -2.68
N ILE A 148 -4.40 -9.24 -1.56
CA ILE A 148 -4.76 -8.20 -0.58
C ILE A 148 -4.39 -6.81 -1.10
N SER A 149 -3.19 -6.61 -1.66
CA SER A 149 -2.74 -5.31 -2.16
C SER A 149 -3.49 -4.85 -3.42
N GLY A 150 -4.04 -5.79 -4.18
CA GLY A 150 -4.88 -5.50 -5.35
C GLY A 150 -6.31 -5.07 -5.01
N MET A 151 -6.69 -5.07 -3.73
CA MET A 151 -8.02 -4.59 -3.31
C MET A 151 -8.06 -3.06 -3.27
N THR A 152 -9.21 -2.49 -3.58
CA THR A 152 -9.51 -1.12 -3.15
C THR A 152 -9.82 -1.09 -1.66
N ASP A 153 -9.61 0.07 -1.01
CA ASP A 153 -9.91 0.24 0.41
C ASP A 153 -11.36 -0.16 0.74
N SER A 154 -12.31 0.25 -0.11
CA SER A 154 -13.72 -0.10 0.06
C SER A 154 -13.97 -1.60 -0.01
N TYR A 155 -13.33 -2.30 -0.93
CA TYR A 155 -13.47 -3.75 -1.05
C TYR A 155 -12.83 -4.48 0.13
N ALA A 156 -11.64 -4.07 0.57
CA ALA A 156 -10.96 -4.65 1.72
C ALA A 156 -11.82 -4.51 2.99
N HIS A 157 -12.38 -3.32 3.24
CA HIS A 157 -13.30 -3.09 4.35
C HIS A 157 -14.59 -3.91 4.24
N GLN A 158 -15.18 -4.03 3.05
CA GLN A 158 -16.38 -4.83 2.86
C GLN A 158 -16.10 -6.30 3.12
N LEU A 159 -15.01 -6.84 2.54
CA LEU A 159 -14.61 -8.23 2.75
C LEU A 159 -14.32 -8.53 4.24
N TYR A 160 -13.63 -7.61 4.94
CA TYR A 160 -13.42 -7.72 6.37
C TYR A 160 -14.75 -7.84 7.13
N ARG A 161 -15.71 -6.95 6.87
CA ARG A 161 -17.03 -6.95 7.51
C ARG A 161 -17.81 -8.25 7.23
N ASP A 162 -17.82 -8.68 5.98
CA ASP A 162 -18.50 -9.92 5.58
C ASP A 162 -17.91 -11.15 6.27
N MET A 163 -16.57 -11.18 6.45
CA MET A 163 -15.88 -12.30 7.09
C MET A 163 -16.03 -12.32 8.63
N VAL A 164 -16.18 -11.15 9.28
CA VAL A 164 -16.44 -11.07 10.73
C VAL A 164 -17.93 -11.08 11.06
N GLY A 165 -18.83 -10.95 10.07
CA GLY A 165 -20.26 -11.04 10.25
C GLY A 165 -20.92 -9.76 10.77
N ILE A 166 -20.42 -8.58 10.37
CA ILE A 166 -20.97 -7.26 10.76
C ILE A 166 -21.27 -6.38 9.53
#